data_a5aa10b9281a1dc75132b46ec30b36c8
#
_entry.id   a5aa10b9281a1dc75132b46ec30b36c8
#
_cell.length_a   1.000
_cell.length_b   1.000
_cell.length_c   1.000
_cell.angle_alpha   90.00
_cell.angle_beta   90.00
_cell.angle_gamma   90.00
#
_symmetry.space_group_name_H-M   'P 1'
#
loop_
_entity.id
_entity.type
_entity.pdbx_description
1 polymer ?
#
loop_
_entity_poly.entity_id
_entity_poly.type
_entity_poly.pdbx_seq_one_letter_code
_entity_poly.pdbx_strand_id
1 'polypeptide(L)'
;MDTPKETNYNIDKQYWWLVASPKIWSFSKMKVGEIQDYTLYNENGNPRRIFQNFVNAKKGDIVIGYEANPVKQIVAIAEIDTPSDGQHICFKKIETLQYPIDYATFKDAQELKSMEFIQNKNGSLFKVTPDEYEYLIDLISNSSLIIQ
;
A
#
# COMPACT_ATOMS: atom_id res chain seq x y z
N MET A 1 19.12 23.13 16.93
CA MET A 1 19.48 22.25 15.83
C MET A 1 18.61 21.01 15.72
N ASP A 2 17.35 21.22 15.73
CA ASP A 2 16.47 20.07 15.74
C ASP A 2 15.96 19.70 14.38
N THR A 3 16.18 20.58 13.45
CA THR A 3 15.68 20.44 12.09
C THR A 3 16.14 19.17 11.39
N PRO A 4 17.40 18.75 11.49
CA PRO A 4 17.87 17.59 10.75
C PRO A 4 17.14 16.31 11.09
N LYS A 5 16.64 16.21 12.31
CA LYS A 5 15.97 15.03 12.77
C LYS A 5 14.65 14.80 12.05
N GLU A 6 13.86 15.85 11.89
CA GLU A 6 12.61 15.77 11.20
C GLU A 6 12.78 15.50 9.73
N THR A 7 13.80 16.13 9.14
CA THR A 7 14.10 15.94 7.75
C THR A 7 14.44 14.48 7.44
N ASN A 8 15.20 13.83 8.33
CA ASN A 8 15.61 12.46 8.12
C ASN A 8 14.43 11.49 8.15
N TYR A 9 13.45 11.76 8.97
CA TYR A 9 12.25 10.99 8.98
C TYR A 9 11.64 10.83 7.62
N ASN A 10 11.45 11.94 6.92
CA ASN A 10 10.74 11.95 5.67
C ASN A 10 11.58 11.42 4.52
N ILE A 11 12.88 11.64 4.57
CA ILE A 11 13.78 11.21 3.52
C ILE A 11 13.89 9.70 3.44
N ASP A 12 13.85 9.04 4.58
CA ASP A 12 14.06 7.60 4.63
C ASP A 12 12.81 6.78 4.41
N LYS A 13 11.64 7.41 4.45
CA LYS A 13 10.38 6.69 4.25
C LYS A 13 10.16 6.38 2.79
N GLN A 14 9.71 5.14 2.54
CA GLN A 14 9.23 4.73 1.24
C GLN A 14 7.76 4.39 1.38
N TYR A 15 7.05 4.44 0.26
CA TYR A 15 5.62 4.20 0.23
C TYR A 15 5.30 3.14 -0.79
N TRP A 16 4.35 2.28 -0.45
CA TRP A 16 4.00 1.13 -1.27
C TRP A 16 2.50 0.99 -1.37
N TRP A 17 2.07 0.22 -2.34
CA TRP A 17 0.66 -0.08 -2.59
C TRP A 17 0.55 -1.59 -2.68
N LEU A 18 -0.22 -2.21 -1.79
CA LEU A 18 -0.38 -3.66 -1.76
C LEU A 18 -1.80 -4.02 -2.15
N VAL A 19 -1.92 -4.91 -3.12
CA VAL A 19 -3.21 -5.38 -3.62
C VAL A 19 -3.57 -6.70 -2.94
N ALA A 20 -4.70 -6.73 -2.27
CA ALA A 20 -5.25 -7.96 -1.70
C ALA A 20 -6.37 -8.46 -2.59
N SER A 21 -6.33 -9.75 -2.91
CA SER A 21 -7.43 -10.39 -3.61
C SER A 21 -8.36 -10.97 -2.56
N PRO A 22 -9.60 -10.45 -2.41
CA PRO A 22 -10.45 -10.83 -1.28
C PRO A 22 -10.78 -12.31 -1.19
N LYS A 23 -10.64 -13.04 -2.29
CA LYS A 23 -10.87 -14.49 -2.29
C LYS A 23 -9.77 -15.24 -1.56
N ILE A 24 -8.58 -14.63 -1.44
CA ILE A 24 -7.44 -15.27 -0.82
C ILE A 24 -7.22 -14.71 0.58
N TRP A 25 -7.25 -13.39 0.72
CA TRP A 25 -7.15 -12.72 2.01
C TRP A 25 -7.70 -11.31 1.88
N SER A 26 -8.05 -10.69 3.01
CA SER A 26 -8.72 -9.40 2.98
C SER A 26 -8.17 -8.47 4.05
N PHE A 27 -7.76 -7.27 3.64
CA PHE A 27 -7.39 -6.22 4.57
C PHE A 27 -8.55 -5.86 5.49
N SER A 28 -9.77 -5.87 4.96
CA SER A 28 -10.94 -5.48 5.74
C SER A 28 -11.20 -6.42 6.90
N LYS A 29 -10.85 -7.69 6.74
CA LYS A 29 -11.08 -8.70 7.76
C LYS A 29 -9.95 -8.79 8.77
N MET A 30 -8.80 -8.22 8.45
CA MET A 30 -7.69 -8.18 9.39
C MET A 30 -7.99 -7.20 10.52
N LYS A 31 -7.54 -7.54 11.71
CA LYS A 31 -7.60 -6.61 12.84
C LYS A 31 -6.39 -5.71 12.80
N VAL A 32 -6.56 -4.48 13.29
CA VAL A 32 -5.43 -3.57 13.46
C VAL A 32 -4.39 -4.24 14.34
N GLY A 33 -3.13 -4.22 13.89
CA GLY A 33 -2.02 -4.88 14.58
C GLY A 33 -1.74 -6.28 14.09
N GLU A 34 -2.65 -6.86 13.32
CA GLU A 34 -2.48 -8.20 12.78
C GLU A 34 -1.45 -8.19 11.65
N ILE A 35 -0.70 -9.29 11.52
CA ILE A 35 0.37 -9.41 10.55
C ILE A 35 -0.02 -10.42 9.47
N GLN A 36 0.19 -10.03 8.21
CA GLN A 36 -0.04 -10.88 7.05
C GLN A 36 1.31 -11.28 6.45
N ASP A 37 1.55 -12.58 6.42
CA ASP A 37 2.72 -13.13 5.75
C ASP A 37 2.43 -13.23 4.26
N TYR A 38 3.42 -12.92 3.43
CA TYR A 38 3.24 -12.84 2.00
C TYR A 38 4.47 -13.41 1.29
N THR A 39 4.25 -14.31 0.36
CA THR A 39 5.35 -14.92 -0.40
C THR A 39 5.72 -14.04 -1.60
N LEU A 40 7.01 -14.04 -1.94
CA LEU A 40 7.52 -13.31 -3.09
C LEU A 40 7.27 -14.04 -4.41
N TYR A 41 6.75 -15.26 -4.34
CA TYR A 41 6.52 -16.10 -5.51
C TYR A 41 5.05 -16.45 -5.62
N ASN A 42 4.55 -16.54 -6.86
CA ASN A 42 3.16 -16.91 -7.07
C ASN A 42 2.97 -18.41 -6.86
N GLU A 43 1.74 -18.87 -6.98
CA GLU A 43 1.40 -20.27 -6.74
C GLU A 43 2.09 -21.24 -7.70
N ASN A 44 2.56 -20.75 -8.86
CA ASN A 44 3.31 -21.55 -9.81
C ASN A 44 4.82 -21.54 -9.54
N GLY A 45 5.24 -20.87 -8.48
CA GLY A 45 6.65 -20.79 -8.11
C GLY A 45 7.44 -19.75 -8.87
N ASN A 46 6.77 -18.89 -9.63
CA ASN A 46 7.43 -17.82 -10.39
C ASN A 46 7.51 -16.54 -9.54
N PRO A 47 8.57 -15.74 -9.70
CA PRO A 47 8.65 -14.47 -9.00
C PRO A 47 7.44 -13.59 -9.32
N ARG A 48 6.91 -12.93 -8.31
CA ARG A 48 5.81 -11.99 -8.54
C ARG A 48 6.30 -10.82 -9.37
N ARG A 49 5.37 -10.23 -10.12
CA ARG A 49 5.68 -9.08 -10.96
C ARG A 49 6.29 -7.96 -10.11
N ILE A 50 7.27 -7.27 -10.68
CA ILE A 50 8.05 -6.22 -10.02
C ILE A 50 8.66 -6.77 -8.71
N PHE A 51 9.33 -7.90 -8.85
CA PHE A 51 9.98 -8.58 -7.74
C PHE A 51 10.87 -7.64 -6.93
N GLN A 52 11.52 -6.70 -7.59
CA GLN A 52 12.45 -5.77 -6.95
C GLN A 52 11.76 -4.90 -5.90
N ASN A 53 10.47 -4.62 -6.06
CA ASN A 53 9.74 -3.84 -5.05
C ASN A 53 9.73 -4.56 -3.71
N PHE A 54 9.56 -5.89 -3.72
CA PHE A 54 9.59 -6.68 -2.49
C PHE A 54 10.97 -6.62 -1.83
N VAL A 55 12.01 -6.62 -2.64
CA VAL A 55 13.40 -6.56 -2.14
C VAL A 55 13.70 -5.19 -1.55
N ASN A 56 13.18 -4.14 -2.16
CA ASN A 56 13.46 -2.76 -1.76
C ASN A 56 12.64 -2.28 -0.56
N ALA A 57 11.56 -2.96 -0.23
CA ALA A 57 10.70 -2.55 0.88
C ALA A 57 11.43 -2.76 2.21
N LYS A 58 11.35 -1.77 3.07
CA LYS A 58 12.07 -1.75 4.36
C LYS A 58 11.10 -1.72 5.52
N LYS A 59 11.56 -2.20 6.66
CA LYS A 59 10.76 -2.17 7.88
C LYS A 59 10.32 -0.74 8.18
N GLY A 60 9.02 -0.58 8.47
CA GLY A 60 8.46 0.72 8.79
C GLY A 60 7.97 1.51 7.59
N ASP A 61 8.25 1.04 6.37
CA ASP A 61 7.69 1.68 5.18
C ASP A 61 6.17 1.62 5.23
N ILE A 62 5.52 2.67 4.73
CA ILE A 62 4.07 2.78 4.75
C ILE A 62 3.48 2.09 3.53
N VAL A 63 2.38 1.37 3.74
CA VAL A 63 1.71 0.61 2.70
C VAL A 63 0.25 1.03 2.63
N ILE A 64 -0.21 1.40 1.44
CA ILE A 64 -1.62 1.65 1.21
C ILE A 64 -2.25 0.33 0.80
N GLY A 65 -3.28 -0.10 1.51
CA GLY A 65 -3.93 -1.38 1.28
C GLY A 65 -5.15 -1.23 0.39
N TYR A 66 -5.11 -1.93 -0.74
CA TYR A 66 -6.17 -1.90 -1.74
C TYR A 66 -6.74 -3.30 -1.92
N GLU A 67 -8.08 -3.41 -1.93
CA GLU A 67 -8.73 -4.68 -2.24
C GLU A 67 -9.20 -4.69 -3.69
N ALA A 68 -8.80 -5.74 -4.41
CA ALA A 68 -9.15 -5.90 -5.82
C ALA A 68 -10.63 -6.32 -5.97
N ASN A 69 -11.01 -6.68 -7.21
CA ASN A 69 -12.37 -7.13 -7.50
C ASN A 69 -12.88 -8.12 -6.46
N PRO A 70 -14.12 -8.04 -6.06
CA PRO A 70 -15.15 -7.10 -6.52
C PRO A 70 -15.18 -5.78 -5.77
N VAL A 71 -14.30 -5.61 -4.77
CA VAL A 71 -14.33 -4.45 -3.88
C VAL A 71 -13.83 -3.18 -4.57
N LYS A 72 -12.64 -3.24 -5.14
CA LYS A 72 -12.00 -2.12 -5.84
C LYS A 72 -11.92 -0.85 -5.00
N GLN A 73 -11.40 -0.96 -3.79
CA GLN A 73 -11.31 0.17 -2.86
C GLN A 73 -9.99 0.18 -2.10
N ILE A 74 -9.51 1.38 -1.78
CA ILE A 74 -8.49 1.55 -0.75
C ILE A 74 -9.22 1.35 0.57
N VAL A 75 -8.75 0.42 1.39
CA VAL A 75 -9.46 0.03 2.60
C VAL A 75 -8.65 0.12 3.88
N ALA A 76 -7.32 0.24 3.79
CA ALA A 76 -6.48 0.16 4.98
C ALA A 76 -5.15 0.85 4.77
N ILE A 77 -4.50 1.15 5.89
CA ILE A 77 -3.10 1.54 5.91
C ILE A 77 -2.36 0.44 6.65
N ALA A 78 -1.21 0.06 6.13
CA ALA A 78 -0.36 -0.95 6.74
C ALA A 78 1.09 -0.46 6.73
N GLU A 79 1.99 -1.26 7.27
CA GLU A 79 3.41 -0.98 7.17
C GLU A 79 4.15 -2.29 6.97
N ILE A 80 5.38 -2.19 6.50
CA ILE A 80 6.26 -3.35 6.40
C ILE A 80 6.69 -3.72 7.81
N ASP A 81 6.27 -4.87 8.28
CA ASP A 81 6.66 -5.36 9.61
C ASP A 81 8.00 -6.07 9.56
N THR A 82 8.14 -6.98 8.62
CA THR A 82 9.38 -7.74 8.43
C THR A 82 9.77 -7.64 6.96
N PRO A 83 10.94 -7.08 6.66
CA PRO A 83 11.38 -6.99 5.27
C PRO A 83 11.66 -8.35 4.68
N SER A 84 11.78 -8.41 3.37
CA SER A 84 11.96 -9.66 2.65
C SER A 84 13.23 -10.39 3.07
N ASP A 85 13.10 -11.71 3.24
CA ASP A 85 14.24 -12.62 3.43
C ASP A 85 14.55 -13.38 2.13
N GLY A 86 13.96 -12.96 1.02
CA GLY A 86 14.11 -13.63 -0.26
C GLY A 86 12.97 -14.59 -0.58
N GLN A 87 12.15 -14.93 0.41
CA GLN A 87 11.02 -15.85 0.25
C GLN A 87 9.72 -15.22 0.71
N HIS A 88 9.74 -14.52 1.84
CA HIS A 88 8.54 -13.95 2.47
C HIS A 88 8.81 -12.52 2.92
N ILE A 89 7.72 -11.78 3.04
CA ILE A 89 7.70 -10.43 3.60
C ILE A 89 6.44 -10.34 4.46
N CYS A 90 6.46 -9.56 5.52
CA CYS A 90 5.29 -9.44 6.40
C CYS A 90 4.79 -8.02 6.45
N PHE A 91 3.47 -7.87 6.38
CA PHE A 91 2.78 -6.58 6.46
C PHE A 91 1.95 -6.55 7.74
N LYS A 92 1.92 -5.41 8.41
CA LYS A 92 1.14 -5.23 9.62
C LYS A 92 0.06 -4.18 9.36
N LYS A 93 -1.19 -4.52 9.65
CA LYS A 93 -2.28 -3.56 9.48
C LYS A 93 -2.20 -2.51 10.57
N ILE A 94 -2.19 -1.23 10.15
CA ILE A 94 -2.09 -0.10 11.08
C ILE A 94 -3.45 0.54 11.29
N GLU A 95 -4.27 0.65 10.24
CA GLU A 95 -5.52 1.38 10.30
C GLU A 95 -6.53 0.81 9.31
N THR A 96 -7.80 0.73 9.73
CA THR A 96 -8.92 0.45 8.84
C THR A 96 -9.51 1.79 8.44
N LEU A 97 -9.68 2.04 7.14
CA LEU A 97 -10.29 3.28 6.71
C LEU A 97 -11.78 3.26 7.02
N GLN A 98 -12.24 4.27 7.73
CA GLN A 98 -13.67 4.42 8.03
C GLN A 98 -14.47 4.65 6.75
N TYR A 99 -13.89 5.38 5.81
CA TYR A 99 -14.51 5.69 4.52
C TYR A 99 -13.59 5.22 3.40
N PRO A 100 -13.72 3.96 2.96
CA PRO A 100 -12.91 3.43 1.86
C PRO A 100 -13.05 4.27 0.61
N ILE A 101 -12.00 4.29 -0.21
CA ILE A 101 -11.96 5.11 -1.42
C ILE A 101 -12.09 4.22 -2.64
N ASP A 102 -13.12 4.45 -3.45
CA ASP A 102 -13.35 3.68 -4.66
C ASP A 102 -12.28 3.96 -5.71
N TYR A 103 -11.92 2.92 -6.45
CA TYR A 103 -11.01 3.04 -7.57
C TYR A 103 -11.49 4.13 -8.54
N ALA A 104 -12.79 4.18 -8.80
CA ALA A 104 -13.38 5.16 -9.71
C ALA A 104 -13.09 6.60 -9.28
N THR A 105 -12.89 6.84 -7.99
CA THR A 105 -12.64 8.17 -7.45
C THR A 105 -11.25 8.68 -7.84
N PHE A 106 -10.25 7.80 -7.92
CA PHE A 106 -8.88 8.26 -8.13
C PHE A 106 -8.25 7.81 -9.45
N LYS A 107 -8.89 6.92 -10.19
CA LYS A 107 -8.27 6.30 -11.38
C LYS A 107 -7.85 7.29 -12.46
N ASP A 108 -8.55 8.41 -12.58
CA ASP A 108 -8.27 9.41 -13.63
C ASP A 108 -7.57 10.65 -13.08
N ALA A 109 -7.12 10.61 -11.83
CA ALA A 109 -6.45 11.76 -11.23
C ALA A 109 -5.14 12.04 -11.96
N GLN A 110 -4.94 13.29 -12.34
CA GLN A 110 -3.74 13.71 -13.06
C GLN A 110 -2.49 13.46 -12.20
N GLU A 111 -2.63 13.65 -10.90
CA GLU A 111 -1.53 13.47 -9.94
C GLU A 111 -1.05 12.03 -9.86
N LEU A 112 -1.87 11.07 -10.27
CA LEU A 112 -1.55 9.65 -10.19
C LEU A 112 -1.28 9.00 -11.54
N LYS A 113 -1.23 9.79 -12.60
CA LYS A 113 -1.14 9.23 -13.95
C LYS A 113 0.08 8.34 -14.17
N SER A 114 1.16 8.61 -13.46
CA SER A 114 2.41 7.85 -13.59
C SER A 114 2.59 6.78 -12.51
N MET A 115 1.63 6.65 -11.60
CA MET A 115 1.74 5.67 -10.51
C MET A 115 1.77 4.25 -11.07
N GLU A 116 2.64 3.42 -10.51
CA GLU A 116 2.83 2.05 -11.03
C GLU A 116 1.52 1.29 -11.16
N PHE A 117 0.69 1.33 -10.13
CA PHE A 117 -0.60 0.61 -10.15
C PHE A 117 -1.55 1.14 -11.22
N ILE A 118 -1.56 2.45 -11.44
CA ILE A 118 -2.43 3.05 -12.46
C ILE A 118 -1.95 2.67 -13.86
N GLN A 119 -0.64 2.61 -14.07
CA GLN A 119 -0.07 2.23 -15.35
C GLN A 119 -0.33 0.78 -15.71
N ASN A 120 -0.29 -0.11 -14.71
CA ASN A 120 -0.53 -1.52 -14.94
C ASN A 120 -0.96 -2.17 -13.62
N LYS A 121 -2.20 -2.63 -13.58
CA LYS A 121 -2.80 -3.19 -12.37
C LYS A 121 -2.37 -4.61 -12.06
N ASN A 122 -1.63 -5.25 -12.97
CA ASN A 122 -1.17 -6.62 -12.72
C ASN A 122 -0.01 -6.61 -11.73
N GLY A 123 -0.15 -7.35 -10.65
CA GLY A 123 0.88 -7.42 -9.63
C GLY A 123 0.30 -7.31 -8.24
N SER A 124 1.18 -7.32 -7.25
CA SER A 124 0.77 -7.28 -5.85
C SER A 124 1.31 -6.09 -5.10
N LEU A 125 2.60 -5.78 -5.27
CA LEU A 125 3.23 -4.69 -4.54
C LEU A 125 3.79 -3.68 -5.53
N PHE A 126 3.30 -2.45 -5.43
CA PHE A 126 3.63 -1.37 -6.35
C PHE A 126 4.26 -0.21 -5.58
N LYS A 127 5.13 0.52 -6.26
CA LYS A 127 5.76 1.69 -5.68
C LYS A 127 4.81 2.89 -5.73
N VAL A 128 4.87 3.71 -4.68
CA VAL A 128 4.15 4.98 -4.59
C VAL A 128 5.20 6.05 -4.30
N THR A 129 5.23 7.10 -5.13
CA THR A 129 6.16 8.20 -4.88
C THR A 129 5.66 9.06 -3.72
N PRO A 130 6.52 9.88 -3.11
CA PRO A 130 6.07 10.78 -2.04
C PRO A 130 4.94 11.71 -2.47
N ASP A 131 4.98 12.24 -3.68
CA ASP A 131 3.92 13.11 -4.18
C ASP A 131 2.60 12.36 -4.36
N GLU A 132 2.67 11.14 -4.88
CA GLU A 132 1.50 10.29 -5.05
C GLU A 132 0.90 9.94 -3.68
N TYR A 133 1.75 9.62 -2.74
CA TYR A 133 1.32 9.30 -1.39
C TYR A 133 0.60 10.50 -0.75
N GLU A 134 1.16 11.69 -0.89
CA GLU A 134 0.55 12.90 -0.35
C GLU A 134 -0.83 13.12 -0.93
N TYR A 135 -0.99 12.96 -2.24
CA TYR A 135 -2.29 13.07 -2.90
C TYR A 135 -3.28 12.06 -2.31
N LEU A 136 -2.86 10.82 -2.17
CA LEU A 136 -3.72 9.74 -1.68
C LEU A 136 -4.14 9.97 -0.22
N ILE A 137 -3.22 10.42 0.61
CA ILE A 137 -3.53 10.71 2.02
C ILE A 137 -4.51 11.88 2.14
N ASP A 138 -4.33 12.91 1.30
CA ASP A 138 -5.27 14.03 1.28
C ASP A 138 -6.66 13.57 0.85
N LEU A 139 -6.72 12.68 -0.13
CA LEU A 139 -7.99 12.13 -0.60
C LEU A 139 -8.70 11.36 0.51
N ILE A 140 -7.96 10.56 1.23
CA ILE A 140 -8.50 9.79 2.35
C ILE A 140 -9.03 10.72 3.44
N SER A 141 -8.27 11.75 3.79
CA SER A 141 -8.66 12.71 4.83
C SER A 141 -9.88 13.52 4.41
N ASN A 142 -9.91 13.94 3.16
CA ASN A 142 -11.03 14.75 2.65
C ASN A 142 -12.33 13.95 2.56
N SER A 143 -12.25 12.66 2.30
CA SER A 143 -13.44 11.81 2.26
C SER A 143 -14.14 11.77 3.61
N SER A 144 -13.36 11.74 4.69
CA SER A 144 -13.92 11.79 6.03
C SER A 144 -14.66 13.11 6.28
N LEU A 145 -14.11 14.23 5.80
CA LEU A 145 -14.73 15.54 5.97
C LEU A 145 -16.01 15.68 5.17
N ILE A 146 -16.04 15.16 3.96
CA ILE A 146 -17.20 15.28 3.09
C ILE A 146 -18.40 14.52 3.64
N ILE A 147 -18.17 13.37 4.23
CA ILE A 147 -19.25 12.52 4.73
C ILE A 147 -19.84 13.06 6.02
N GLN A 148 -19.04 13.76 6.79
CA GLN A 148 -19.54 14.41 7.99
C GLN A 148 -20.40 15.61 7.63
#